data_de143644facfad3dce05be71e5d10dd8
#
_entry.id   de143644facfad3dce05be71e5d10dd8
#
_cell.length_a   1.000
_cell.length_b   1.000
_cell.length_c   1.000
_cell.angle_alpha   90.00
_cell.angle_beta   90.00
_cell.angle_gamma   90.00
#
_symmetry.space_group_name_H-M   'P 1'
#
loop_
_entity.id
_entity.type
_entity.pdbx_description
1 polymer ?
#
loop_
_entity_poly.entity_id
_entity_poly.type
_entity_poly.pdbx_seq_one_letter_code
_entity_poly.pdbx_strand_id
1 'polypeptide(L)'
;MNRDKDSTALTRAGPLAWRAGAGWLILSGGGSWRAGALDDVNAAALGWADLDRPVAVLPTAGGSTVEAEAPLEDHDNLGAPSGYVVPLFDPVGAQQPETCELIEDAGLIVIDDGPKMTTLVRSLRESPAMAAMVRAFEGGTAILGMGAGAAALGAWVAETDAKEVDVTRAEPGLGWLTNIIVASHFEGTEDAHRLRKLLNLKRDCLGIGIPEGVGLGLGPLSEVENVGSGQVTVVVSGLEVEV
;
A
#
# COMPACT_ATOMS: atom_id res chain seq x y z
N MET A 1 -1.40 16.03 -32.41
CA MET A 1 -1.82 16.37 -31.05
C MET A 1 -1.92 15.03 -30.30
N ASN A 2 -0.76 14.61 -29.73
CA ASN A 2 -0.55 13.26 -29.14
C ASN A 2 -1.15 13.20 -27.74
N ARG A 3 -2.18 12.37 -27.57
CA ARG A 3 -2.74 11.95 -26.28
C ARG A 3 -2.45 10.47 -26.01
N ASP A 4 -1.25 9.99 -26.31
CA ASP A 4 -0.81 8.61 -26.03
C ASP A 4 0.56 8.63 -25.37
N LYS A 5 0.64 9.11 -24.13
CA LYS A 5 1.87 9.01 -23.34
C LYS A 5 1.56 8.94 -21.84
N ASP A 6 0.80 7.98 -21.41
CA ASP A 6 0.86 7.48 -20.02
C ASP A 6 0.19 6.10 -19.94
N SER A 7 0.54 5.20 -20.83
CA SER A 7 0.24 3.79 -20.61
C SER A 7 1.25 3.28 -19.56
N THR A 8 0.89 3.37 -18.30
CA THR A 8 1.64 2.72 -17.21
C THR A 8 1.81 1.25 -17.56
N ALA A 9 3.05 0.78 -17.66
CA ALA A 9 3.32 -0.63 -17.86
C ALA A 9 2.80 -1.43 -16.65
N LEU A 10 2.22 -2.60 -16.90
CA LEU A 10 1.60 -3.44 -15.88
C LEU A 10 2.19 -4.84 -15.88
N THR A 11 2.47 -5.36 -14.69
CA THR A 11 2.67 -6.78 -14.41
C THR A 11 1.32 -7.41 -14.10
N ARG A 12 1.11 -8.69 -14.45
CA ARG A 12 -0.19 -9.38 -14.31
C ARG A 12 -0.03 -10.80 -13.81
N ALA A 13 -0.94 -11.20 -12.92
CA ALA A 13 -1.13 -12.58 -12.50
C ALA A 13 -2.64 -12.86 -12.37
N GLY A 14 -3.20 -13.63 -13.29
CA GLY A 14 -4.65 -13.85 -13.35
C GLY A 14 -5.41 -12.51 -13.49
N PRO A 15 -6.38 -12.23 -12.58
CA PRO A 15 -7.13 -10.97 -12.59
C PRO A 15 -6.36 -9.81 -11.95
N LEU A 16 -5.25 -10.06 -11.28
CA LEU A 16 -4.45 -9.04 -10.61
C LEU A 16 -3.56 -8.32 -11.62
N ALA A 17 -3.51 -7.00 -11.52
CA ALA A 17 -2.62 -6.18 -12.32
C ALA A 17 -2.08 -5.04 -11.45
N TRP A 18 -0.77 -4.85 -11.48
CA TRP A 18 -0.06 -3.83 -10.72
C TRP A 18 1.00 -3.15 -11.58
N ARG A 19 1.51 -2.03 -11.10
CA ARG A 19 2.57 -1.27 -11.78
C ARG A 19 3.77 -2.17 -12.01
N ALA A 20 4.26 -2.21 -13.25
CA ALA A 20 5.49 -2.93 -13.58
C ALA A 20 6.71 -2.17 -13.03
N GLY A 21 7.68 -2.93 -12.54
CA GLY A 21 8.95 -2.46 -12.01
C GLY A 21 9.83 -3.64 -11.67
N ALA A 22 11.06 -3.41 -11.23
CA ALA A 22 11.95 -4.46 -10.75
C ALA A 22 11.78 -4.75 -9.24
N GLY A 23 11.08 -3.87 -8.50
CA GLY A 23 10.79 -4.04 -7.09
C GLY A 23 9.57 -4.93 -6.81
N TRP A 24 9.43 -5.32 -5.54
CA TRP A 24 8.24 -5.98 -5.01
C TRP A 24 7.26 -4.97 -4.44
N LEU A 25 5.97 -5.18 -4.70
CA LEU A 25 4.88 -4.44 -4.08
C LEU A 25 4.21 -5.33 -3.04
N ILE A 26 4.28 -4.93 -1.77
CA ILE A 26 3.77 -5.70 -0.64
C ILE A 26 2.60 -4.94 -0.02
N LEU A 27 1.47 -5.63 0.14
CA LEU A 27 0.28 -5.11 0.77
C LEU A 27 0.06 -5.84 2.09
N SER A 28 0.07 -5.12 3.21
CA SER A 28 -0.19 -5.69 4.53
C SER A 28 -1.55 -5.26 5.06
N GLY A 29 -2.24 -6.18 5.71
CA GLY A 29 -3.46 -5.86 6.44
C GLY A 29 -3.26 -4.96 7.65
N GLY A 30 -2.01 -4.65 8.01
CA GLY A 30 -1.69 -3.94 9.23
C GLY A 30 -1.62 -4.86 10.43
N GLY A 31 -1.62 -4.27 11.62
CA GLY A 31 -1.55 -4.99 12.89
C GLY A 31 -0.72 -4.25 13.92
N SER A 32 -0.63 -4.82 15.13
CA SER A 32 0.14 -4.21 16.21
C SER A 32 1.63 -4.50 16.06
N TRP A 33 2.44 -3.47 15.90
CA TRP A 33 3.89 -3.54 15.91
C TRP A 33 4.43 -4.23 17.18
N ARG A 34 3.83 -3.95 18.33
CA ARG A 34 4.30 -4.45 19.65
C ARG A 34 4.02 -5.93 19.90
N ALA A 35 3.16 -6.56 19.13
CA ALA A 35 2.73 -7.95 19.34
C ALA A 35 3.47 -8.94 18.43
N GLY A 36 4.42 -8.49 17.59
CA GLY A 36 5.09 -9.33 16.58
C GLY A 36 4.14 -9.85 15.50
N ALA A 37 2.94 -9.27 15.40
CA ALA A 37 1.95 -9.70 14.42
C ALA A 37 2.41 -9.45 12.96
N LEU A 38 3.39 -8.58 12.79
CA LEU A 38 3.91 -8.15 11.49
C LEU A 38 5.25 -8.80 11.13
N ASP A 39 5.84 -9.60 12.02
CA ASP A 39 7.19 -10.15 11.84
C ASP A 39 7.34 -10.93 10.53
N ASP A 40 6.37 -11.79 10.18
CA ASP A 40 6.40 -12.55 8.93
C ASP A 40 6.36 -11.63 7.70
N VAL A 41 5.51 -10.60 7.74
CA VAL A 41 5.35 -9.65 6.63
C VAL A 41 6.60 -8.79 6.47
N ASN A 42 7.15 -8.28 7.59
CA ASN A 42 8.35 -7.47 7.60
C ASN A 42 9.58 -8.28 7.16
N ALA A 43 9.72 -9.53 7.65
CA ALA A 43 10.78 -10.42 7.22
C ALA A 43 10.71 -10.74 5.73
N ALA A 44 9.52 -10.97 5.19
CA ALA A 44 9.34 -11.18 3.75
C ALA A 44 9.69 -9.92 2.95
N ALA A 45 9.24 -8.74 3.40
CA ALA A 45 9.55 -7.47 2.76
C ALA A 45 11.07 -7.22 2.71
N LEU A 46 11.79 -7.50 3.81
CA LEU A 46 13.24 -7.44 3.85
C LEU A 46 13.90 -8.46 2.92
N GLY A 47 13.33 -9.67 2.80
CA GLY A 47 13.83 -10.70 1.88
C GLY A 47 13.71 -10.32 0.40
N TRP A 48 12.85 -9.36 0.07
CA TRP A 48 12.64 -8.85 -1.29
C TRP A 48 13.24 -7.46 -1.52
N ALA A 49 13.82 -6.84 -0.50
CA ALA A 49 14.43 -5.52 -0.55
C ALA A 49 15.93 -5.58 -0.87
N ASP A 50 16.48 -4.48 -1.35
CA ASP A 50 17.91 -4.25 -1.46
C ASP A 50 18.47 -3.82 -0.11
N LEU A 51 19.07 -4.74 0.64
CA LEU A 51 19.60 -4.52 1.98
C LEU A 51 20.93 -3.76 2.01
N ASP A 52 21.53 -3.44 0.88
CA ASP A 52 22.66 -2.52 0.80
C ASP A 52 22.21 -1.06 0.90
N ARG A 53 20.90 -0.81 0.91
CA ARG A 53 20.25 0.50 0.95
C ARG A 53 19.33 0.61 2.17
N PRO A 54 19.09 1.83 2.67
CA PRO A 54 18.32 2.06 3.91
C PRO A 54 16.82 1.73 3.76
N VAL A 55 16.15 1.60 4.92
CA VAL A 55 14.68 1.54 5.02
C VAL A 55 14.14 2.96 5.18
N ALA A 56 13.21 3.38 4.33
CA ALA A 56 12.53 4.67 4.41
C ALA A 56 11.07 4.51 4.85
N VAL A 57 10.67 5.16 5.94
CA VAL A 57 9.30 5.14 6.45
C VAL A 57 8.56 6.43 6.09
N LEU A 58 7.41 6.32 5.45
CA LEU A 58 6.51 7.43 5.10
C LEU A 58 5.33 7.47 6.07
N PRO A 59 5.28 8.41 7.03
CA PRO A 59 4.28 8.44 8.10
C PRO A 59 2.99 9.18 7.73
N THR A 60 2.71 9.35 6.47
CA THR A 60 1.68 10.29 5.95
C THR A 60 0.24 9.94 6.36
N ALA A 61 -0.03 8.67 6.70
CA ALA A 61 -1.38 8.24 7.09
C ALA A 61 -1.82 8.74 8.48
N GLY A 62 -0.98 9.47 9.19
CA GLY A 62 -1.37 10.16 10.42
C GLY A 62 -0.49 9.95 11.62
N GLY A 63 0.70 9.39 11.42
CA GLY A 63 1.68 9.25 12.48
C GLY A 63 2.37 10.56 12.87
N SER A 64 2.76 10.67 14.11
CA SER A 64 3.80 11.60 14.55
C SER A 64 5.18 11.01 14.20
N THR A 65 6.22 11.82 14.22
CA THR A 65 7.61 11.33 14.04
C THR A 65 7.93 10.18 14.99
N VAL A 66 7.44 10.24 16.23
CA VAL A 66 7.67 9.20 17.25
C VAL A 66 6.96 7.89 16.91
N GLU A 67 5.74 7.95 16.37
CA GLU A 67 5.02 6.74 15.94
C GLU A 67 5.65 6.12 14.69
N ALA A 68 6.21 6.94 13.80
CA ALA A 68 6.91 6.50 12.59
C ALA A 68 8.29 5.85 12.87
N GLU A 69 8.82 5.97 14.08
CA GLU A 69 10.05 5.27 14.51
C GLU A 69 9.78 3.78 14.80
N ALA A 70 8.56 3.41 15.20
CA ALA A 70 8.23 2.02 15.53
C ALA A 70 8.45 1.04 14.35
N PRO A 71 8.04 1.34 13.11
CA PRO A 71 8.39 0.52 11.96
C PRO A 71 9.90 0.34 11.76
N LEU A 72 10.71 1.36 12.06
CA LEU A 72 12.18 1.27 11.95
C LEU A 72 12.76 0.32 13.00
N GLU A 73 12.28 0.42 14.26
CA GLU A 73 12.71 -0.49 15.34
C GLU A 73 12.39 -1.94 15.02
N ASP A 74 11.20 -2.23 14.47
CA ASP A 74 10.81 -3.59 14.11
C ASP A 74 11.66 -4.14 12.96
N HIS A 75 11.94 -3.34 11.94
CA HIS A 75 12.84 -3.75 10.86
C HIS A 75 14.28 -3.93 11.33
N ASP A 76 14.80 -3.07 12.21
CA ASP A 76 16.13 -3.20 12.82
C ASP A 76 16.25 -4.49 13.64
N ASN A 77 15.22 -4.85 14.42
CA ASN A 77 15.15 -6.10 15.17
C ASN A 77 15.18 -7.35 14.26
N LEU A 78 14.73 -7.24 13.02
CA LEU A 78 14.79 -8.29 12.00
C LEU A 78 16.09 -8.27 11.19
N GLY A 79 17.03 -7.37 11.50
CA GLY A 79 18.33 -7.28 10.85
C GLY A 79 18.36 -6.41 9.59
N ALA A 80 17.42 -5.50 9.45
CA ALA A 80 17.45 -4.50 8.39
C ALA A 80 18.66 -3.56 8.51
N PRO A 81 19.10 -2.94 7.39
CA PRO A 81 20.02 -1.82 7.47
C PRO A 81 19.38 -0.62 8.19
N SER A 82 20.23 0.33 8.61
CA SER A 82 19.72 1.58 9.22
C SER A 82 18.69 2.26 8.33
N GLY A 83 17.65 2.82 8.94
CA GLY A 83 16.58 3.50 8.23
C GLY A 83 16.33 4.91 8.74
N TYR A 84 15.36 5.58 8.14
CA TYR A 84 14.95 6.94 8.50
C TYR A 84 13.47 7.17 8.22
N VAL A 85 12.91 8.14 8.96
CA VAL A 85 11.56 8.66 8.67
C VAL A 85 11.68 9.76 7.62
N VAL A 86 10.98 9.59 6.52
CA VAL A 86 10.89 10.61 5.46
C VAL A 86 9.98 11.74 5.96
N PRO A 87 10.35 13.03 5.84
CA PRO A 87 9.56 14.15 6.34
C PRO A 87 8.35 14.46 5.44
N LEU A 88 7.52 13.44 5.21
CA LEU A 88 6.33 13.50 4.36
C LEU A 88 5.08 13.29 5.22
N PHE A 89 4.63 14.35 5.89
CA PHE A 89 3.44 14.35 6.76
C PHE A 89 2.22 14.97 6.09
N ASP A 90 2.42 15.75 5.03
CA ASP A 90 1.41 16.53 4.36
C ASP A 90 1.76 16.78 2.87
N PRO A 91 0.87 17.42 2.09
CA PRO A 91 1.14 17.73 0.69
C PRO A 91 2.36 18.63 0.46
N VAL A 92 2.78 19.44 1.44
CA VAL A 92 3.96 20.31 1.31
C VAL A 92 5.24 19.49 1.36
N GLY A 93 5.33 18.54 2.29
CA GLY A 93 6.44 17.58 2.37
C GLY A 93 6.62 16.79 1.07
N ALA A 94 5.52 16.43 0.40
CA ALA A 94 5.55 15.67 -0.84
C ALA A 94 6.13 16.46 -2.05
N GLN A 95 6.30 17.77 -1.93
CA GLN A 95 6.88 18.64 -2.97
C GLN A 95 8.38 18.91 -2.74
N GLN A 96 8.94 18.51 -1.61
CA GLN A 96 10.32 18.84 -1.24
C GLN A 96 11.32 17.97 -2.01
N PRO A 97 12.39 18.56 -2.58
CA PRO A 97 13.45 17.78 -3.24
C PRO A 97 14.11 16.77 -2.30
N GLU A 98 14.37 17.15 -1.04
CA GLU A 98 14.96 16.30 -0.02
C GLU A 98 14.09 15.02 0.22
N THR A 99 12.77 15.17 0.27
CA THR A 99 11.84 14.05 0.38
C THR A 99 11.99 13.09 -0.80
N CYS A 100 12.13 13.63 -2.02
CA CYS A 100 12.32 12.80 -3.21
C CYS A 100 13.66 12.05 -3.19
N GLU A 101 14.74 12.71 -2.79
CA GLU A 101 16.08 12.11 -2.66
C GLU A 101 16.07 10.96 -1.65
N LEU A 102 15.48 11.17 -0.47
CA LEU A 102 15.35 10.12 0.56
C LEU A 102 14.54 8.91 0.04
N ILE A 103 13.45 9.14 -0.70
CA ILE A 103 12.65 8.07 -1.30
C ILE A 103 13.46 7.29 -2.35
N GLU A 104 14.22 7.97 -3.19
CA GLU A 104 15.01 7.32 -4.26
C GLU A 104 16.23 6.56 -3.72
N ASP A 105 16.76 6.94 -2.55
CA ASP A 105 17.89 6.27 -1.90
C ASP A 105 17.49 4.97 -1.18
N ALA A 106 16.22 4.74 -0.91
CA ALA A 106 15.75 3.61 -0.13
C ALA A 106 15.80 2.27 -0.87
N GLY A 107 16.15 1.19 -0.17
CA GLY A 107 16.02 -0.20 -0.64
C GLY A 107 14.66 -0.80 -0.31
N LEU A 108 14.02 -0.31 0.78
CA LEU A 108 12.66 -0.61 1.18
C LEU A 108 11.94 0.70 1.53
N ILE A 109 10.78 0.93 0.95
CA ILE A 109 9.89 2.03 1.30
C ILE A 109 8.70 1.44 2.06
N VAL A 110 8.49 1.88 3.30
CA VAL A 110 7.34 1.51 4.12
C VAL A 110 6.36 2.67 4.15
N ILE A 111 5.17 2.48 3.60
CA ILE A 111 4.06 3.41 3.73
C ILE A 111 3.27 2.99 4.96
N ASP A 112 3.42 3.76 6.04
CA ASP A 112 2.91 3.40 7.35
C ASP A 112 1.38 3.39 7.41
N ASP A 113 0.87 2.69 8.42
CA ASP A 113 -0.56 2.67 8.75
C ASP A 113 -0.98 3.97 9.43
N GLY A 114 -2.29 4.18 9.58
CA GLY A 114 -2.83 5.30 10.32
C GLY A 114 -4.26 5.68 9.95
N PRO A 115 -4.87 6.58 10.75
CA PRO A 115 -6.28 6.92 10.59
C PRO A 115 -6.59 7.89 9.44
N LYS A 116 -5.60 8.38 8.70
CA LYS A 116 -5.77 9.43 7.69
C LYS A 116 -5.37 8.99 6.26
N MET A 117 -5.91 7.86 5.82
CA MET A 117 -5.66 7.34 4.45
C MET A 117 -5.97 8.37 3.36
N THR A 118 -7.06 9.15 3.51
CA THR A 118 -7.42 10.20 2.54
C THR A 118 -6.36 11.30 2.47
N THR A 119 -5.74 11.65 3.59
CA THR A 119 -4.61 12.61 3.63
C THR A 119 -3.40 12.03 2.91
N LEU A 120 -3.06 10.75 3.15
CA LEU A 120 -1.98 10.05 2.46
C LEU A 120 -2.17 10.11 0.93
N VAL A 121 -3.34 9.71 0.45
CA VAL A 121 -3.66 9.71 -0.99
C VAL A 121 -3.54 11.12 -1.58
N ARG A 122 -4.09 12.14 -0.92
CA ARG A 122 -4.05 13.54 -1.41
C ARG A 122 -2.64 14.13 -1.38
N SER A 123 -1.80 13.72 -0.43
CA SER A 123 -0.42 14.20 -0.34
C SER A 123 0.47 13.60 -1.43
N LEU A 124 0.33 12.31 -1.69
CA LEU A 124 1.18 11.59 -2.64
C LEU A 124 0.71 11.71 -4.09
N ARG A 125 -0.60 11.64 -4.35
CA ARG A 125 -1.10 11.63 -5.72
C ARG A 125 -0.65 12.85 -6.51
N GLU A 126 -0.06 12.60 -7.69
CA GLU A 126 0.44 13.64 -8.60
C GLU A 126 1.57 14.52 -8.01
N SER A 127 2.25 14.05 -6.95
CA SER A 127 3.37 14.75 -6.31
C SER A 127 4.72 14.33 -6.89
N PRO A 128 5.79 15.13 -6.72
CA PRO A 128 7.17 14.72 -6.98
C PRO A 128 7.58 13.49 -6.16
N ALA A 129 7.13 13.38 -4.89
CA ALA A 129 7.40 12.23 -4.04
C ALA A 129 6.81 10.93 -4.63
N MET A 130 5.59 10.98 -5.21
CA MET A 130 5.01 9.83 -5.91
C MET A 130 5.85 9.45 -7.14
N ALA A 131 6.34 10.43 -7.89
CA ALA A 131 7.20 10.18 -9.03
C ALA A 131 8.56 9.56 -8.60
N ALA A 132 9.10 9.98 -7.45
CA ALA A 132 10.29 9.41 -6.85
C ALA A 132 10.06 7.93 -6.44
N MET A 133 8.93 7.63 -5.79
CA MET A 133 8.56 6.25 -5.45
C MET A 133 8.45 5.35 -6.70
N VAL A 134 7.88 5.88 -7.78
CA VAL A 134 7.79 5.14 -9.05
C VAL A 134 9.18 4.82 -9.59
N ARG A 135 10.09 5.79 -9.64
CA ARG A 135 11.47 5.58 -10.12
C ARG A 135 12.23 4.58 -9.24
N ALA A 136 12.10 4.71 -7.92
CA ALA A 136 12.72 3.77 -6.98
C ALA A 136 12.23 2.33 -7.23
N PHE A 137 10.92 2.12 -7.36
CA PHE A 137 10.30 0.83 -7.63
C PHE A 137 10.72 0.24 -8.98
N GLU A 138 10.75 1.06 -10.03
CA GLU A 138 11.26 0.65 -11.35
C GLU A 138 12.74 0.24 -11.27
N GLY A 139 13.51 0.85 -10.36
CA GLY A 139 14.91 0.53 -10.07
C GLY A 139 15.13 -0.68 -9.14
N GLY A 140 14.09 -1.29 -8.58
CA GLY A 140 14.18 -2.49 -7.75
C GLY A 140 13.90 -2.29 -6.26
N THR A 141 13.60 -1.06 -5.81
CA THR A 141 13.18 -0.79 -4.43
C THR A 141 11.86 -1.50 -4.13
N ALA A 142 11.80 -2.23 -3.02
CA ALA A 142 10.55 -2.82 -2.55
C ALA A 142 9.65 -1.76 -1.89
N ILE A 143 8.33 -1.90 -2.05
CA ILE A 143 7.35 -1.02 -1.40
C ILE A 143 6.42 -1.87 -0.54
N LEU A 144 6.39 -1.58 0.75
CA LEU A 144 5.47 -2.17 1.72
C LEU A 144 4.42 -1.14 2.13
N GLY A 145 3.17 -1.36 1.73
CA GLY A 145 2.03 -0.62 2.28
C GLY A 145 1.47 -1.35 3.50
N MET A 146 1.35 -0.64 4.62
CA MET A 146 0.79 -1.16 5.86
C MET A 146 -0.60 -0.59 6.07
N GLY A 147 -1.59 -1.41 6.39
CA GLY A 147 -2.92 -0.93 6.75
C GLY A 147 -3.49 0.11 5.76
N ALA A 148 -3.61 1.35 6.20
CA ALA A 148 -4.02 2.48 5.35
C ALA A 148 -3.08 2.70 4.15
N GLY A 149 -1.76 2.47 4.32
CA GLY A 149 -0.79 2.51 3.22
C GLY A 149 -1.08 1.47 2.14
N ALA A 150 -1.44 0.24 2.53
CA ALA A 150 -1.85 -0.80 1.58
C ALA A 150 -3.14 -0.42 0.86
N ALA A 151 -4.16 0.06 1.59
CA ALA A 151 -5.41 0.49 1.01
C ALA A 151 -5.23 1.64 0.00
N ALA A 152 -4.36 2.61 0.33
CA ALA A 152 -4.04 3.74 -0.54
C ALA A 152 -3.42 3.34 -1.88
N LEU A 153 -2.67 2.23 -1.94
CA LEU A 153 -2.05 1.72 -3.17
C LEU A 153 -3.07 1.16 -4.17
N GLY A 154 -4.31 0.93 -3.75
CA GLY A 154 -5.40 0.50 -4.61
C GLY A 154 -5.78 1.51 -5.70
N ALA A 155 -6.65 1.08 -6.63
CA ALA A 155 -7.21 1.94 -7.67
C ALA A 155 -8.19 2.98 -7.08
N TRP A 156 -8.94 2.59 -6.06
CA TRP A 156 -9.96 3.42 -5.42
C TRP A 156 -9.96 3.24 -3.91
N VAL A 157 -10.29 4.31 -3.20
CA VAL A 157 -10.45 4.36 -1.74
C VAL A 157 -11.80 4.95 -1.37
N ALA A 158 -12.29 4.72 -0.14
CA ALA A 158 -13.46 5.43 0.36
C ALA A 158 -13.15 6.91 0.54
N GLU A 159 -14.13 7.78 0.31
CA GLU A 159 -14.00 9.23 0.52
C GLU A 159 -13.79 9.63 2.00
N THR A 160 -14.07 8.73 2.92
CA THR A 160 -13.99 8.95 4.36
C THR A 160 -13.19 7.86 5.06
N ASP A 161 -12.38 8.27 6.02
CA ASP A 161 -11.64 7.38 6.90
C ASP A 161 -12.50 6.84 8.06
N ALA A 162 -13.68 7.43 8.31
CA ALA A 162 -14.56 7.02 9.40
C ALA A 162 -15.26 5.69 9.09
N LYS A 163 -15.02 4.66 9.92
CA LYS A 163 -15.62 3.33 9.75
C LYS A 163 -17.14 3.32 9.97
N GLU A 164 -17.65 4.19 10.85
CA GLU A 164 -19.06 4.31 11.21
C GLU A 164 -19.90 5.02 10.13
N VAL A 165 -19.25 5.70 9.18
CA VAL A 165 -19.92 6.41 8.10
C VAL A 165 -20.10 5.50 6.90
N ASP A 166 -21.30 5.47 6.36
CA ASP A 166 -21.58 4.74 5.14
C ASP A 166 -20.74 5.26 3.95
N VAL A 167 -20.18 4.32 3.19
CA VAL A 167 -19.44 4.64 1.98
C VAL A 167 -20.41 5.02 0.88
N THR A 168 -20.48 6.30 0.56
CA THR A 168 -21.35 6.86 -0.48
C THR A 168 -20.58 7.27 -1.72
N ARG A 169 -19.27 7.46 -1.61
CA ARG A 169 -18.37 7.84 -2.71
C ARG A 169 -17.04 7.12 -2.62
N ALA A 170 -16.40 6.99 -3.77
CA ALA A 170 -15.04 6.48 -3.90
C ALA A 170 -14.17 7.53 -4.58
N GLU A 171 -13.02 7.81 -4.01
CA GLU A 171 -11.98 8.65 -4.59
C GLU A 171 -10.89 7.78 -5.25
N PRO A 172 -10.19 8.27 -6.29
CA PRO A 172 -9.03 7.55 -6.82
C PRO A 172 -7.96 7.36 -5.74
N GLY A 173 -7.44 6.13 -5.62
CA GLY A 173 -6.27 5.81 -4.82
C GLY A 173 -4.98 6.25 -5.50
N LEU A 174 -3.85 5.66 -5.11
CA LEU A 174 -2.55 5.93 -5.73
C LEU A 174 -2.34 5.18 -7.05
N GLY A 175 -3.21 4.20 -7.36
CA GLY A 175 -3.23 3.52 -8.67
C GLY A 175 -2.03 2.60 -8.93
N TRP A 176 -1.42 2.05 -7.90
CA TRP A 176 -0.38 1.02 -8.04
C TRP A 176 -0.98 -0.32 -8.48
N LEU A 177 -2.20 -0.59 -8.05
CA LEU A 177 -3.01 -1.71 -8.51
C LEU A 177 -4.09 -1.22 -9.47
N THR A 178 -4.25 -1.91 -10.58
CA THR A 178 -5.27 -1.56 -11.59
C THR A 178 -6.55 -2.34 -11.33
N ASN A 179 -7.67 -1.62 -11.20
CA ASN A 179 -8.99 -2.21 -10.96
C ASN A 179 -9.07 -3.07 -9.68
N ILE A 180 -8.30 -2.71 -8.66
CA ILE A 180 -8.30 -3.42 -7.38
C ILE A 180 -8.55 -2.41 -6.26
N ILE A 181 -9.47 -2.74 -5.36
CA ILE A 181 -9.73 -2.03 -4.10
C ILE A 181 -9.19 -2.90 -2.98
N VAL A 182 -8.32 -2.33 -2.15
CA VAL A 182 -7.73 -3.04 -1.01
C VAL A 182 -8.44 -2.60 0.27
N ALA A 183 -8.88 -3.58 1.06
CA ALA A 183 -9.38 -3.40 2.42
C ALA A 183 -8.40 -4.05 3.39
N SER A 184 -7.68 -3.23 4.14
CA SER A 184 -6.81 -3.63 5.25
C SER A 184 -7.61 -3.83 6.53
N HIS A 185 -7.00 -4.43 7.57
CA HIS A 185 -7.67 -4.78 8.83
C HIS A 185 -8.98 -5.54 8.56
N PHE A 186 -8.94 -6.48 7.62
CA PHE A 186 -10.14 -7.11 7.11
C PHE A 186 -10.61 -8.21 8.06
N GLU A 187 -11.59 -7.89 8.89
CA GLU A 187 -12.16 -8.78 9.89
C GLU A 187 -13.68 -9.00 9.65
N GLY A 188 -14.00 -10.15 9.12
CA GLY A 188 -15.38 -10.62 9.10
C GLY A 188 -16.35 -9.91 8.16
N THR A 189 -17.64 -9.95 8.53
CA THR A 189 -18.75 -9.58 7.63
C THR A 189 -18.93 -8.09 7.42
N GLU A 190 -18.55 -7.26 8.40
CA GLU A 190 -18.73 -5.81 8.33
C GLU A 190 -17.77 -5.18 7.30
N ASP A 191 -16.49 -5.55 7.36
CA ASP A 191 -15.51 -5.09 6.38
C ASP A 191 -15.83 -5.60 4.97
N ALA A 192 -16.30 -6.85 4.86
CA ALA A 192 -16.78 -7.39 3.59
C ALA A 192 -17.98 -6.60 3.05
N HIS A 193 -18.89 -6.15 3.91
CA HIS A 193 -20.02 -5.31 3.52
C HIS A 193 -19.56 -3.92 3.05
N ARG A 194 -18.61 -3.29 3.78
CA ARG A 194 -18.01 -2.01 3.40
C ARG A 194 -17.29 -2.11 2.05
N LEU A 195 -16.50 -3.16 1.85
CA LEU A 195 -15.81 -3.41 0.59
C LEU A 195 -16.79 -3.63 -0.56
N ARG A 196 -17.88 -4.39 -0.36
CA ARG A 196 -18.94 -4.55 -1.37
C ARG A 196 -19.63 -3.23 -1.74
N LYS A 197 -19.83 -2.31 -0.79
CA LYS A 197 -20.34 -0.97 -1.09
C LYS A 197 -19.42 -0.22 -2.04
N LEU A 198 -18.10 -0.24 -1.81
CA LEU A 198 -17.12 0.35 -2.73
C LEU A 198 -17.16 -0.32 -4.11
N LEU A 199 -17.23 -1.64 -4.17
CA LEU A 199 -17.31 -2.38 -5.42
C LEU A 199 -18.60 -2.08 -6.19
N ASN A 200 -19.73 -1.83 -5.52
CA ASN A 200 -20.97 -1.39 -6.17
C ASN A 200 -20.84 -0.01 -6.82
N LEU A 201 -19.99 0.87 -6.27
CA LEU A 201 -19.65 2.16 -6.89
C LEU A 201 -18.65 2.01 -8.05
N LYS A 202 -17.83 0.95 -8.03
CA LYS A 202 -16.73 0.67 -8.98
C LYS A 202 -16.80 -0.77 -9.47
N ARG A 203 -17.80 -1.06 -10.31
CA ARG A 203 -18.17 -2.44 -10.74
C ARG A 203 -17.09 -3.17 -11.52
N ASP A 204 -16.16 -2.44 -12.14
CA ASP A 204 -15.06 -3.03 -12.89
C ASP A 204 -13.86 -3.41 -11.99
N CYS A 205 -14.01 -3.24 -10.66
CA CYS A 205 -12.97 -3.56 -9.70
C CYS A 205 -13.20 -4.91 -9.01
N LEU A 206 -12.09 -5.50 -8.59
CA LEU A 206 -12.04 -6.58 -7.60
C LEU A 206 -11.72 -5.99 -6.21
N GLY A 207 -12.25 -6.59 -5.17
CA GLY A 207 -11.90 -6.29 -3.79
C GLY A 207 -10.90 -7.31 -3.26
N ILE A 208 -9.90 -6.83 -2.52
CA ILE A 208 -8.96 -7.67 -1.78
C ILE A 208 -9.07 -7.28 -0.31
N GLY A 209 -9.49 -8.22 0.54
CA GLY A 209 -9.48 -8.08 1.99
C GLY A 209 -8.25 -8.75 2.58
N ILE A 210 -7.44 -8.00 3.33
CA ILE A 210 -6.20 -8.48 3.95
C ILE A 210 -6.35 -8.36 5.46
N PRO A 211 -6.37 -9.48 6.20
CA PRO A 211 -6.43 -9.48 7.67
C PRO A 211 -5.15 -8.92 8.31
N GLU A 212 -5.23 -8.56 9.59
CA GLU A 212 -4.03 -8.20 10.36
C GLU A 212 -3.02 -9.35 10.40
N GLY A 213 -1.74 -9.04 10.37
CA GLY A 213 -0.64 -10.01 10.33
C GLY A 213 -0.50 -10.79 9.03
N VAL A 214 -1.26 -10.43 8.00
CA VAL A 214 -1.20 -11.05 6.66
C VAL A 214 -0.68 -10.05 5.64
N GLY A 215 0.10 -10.53 4.69
CA GLY A 215 0.62 -9.78 3.56
C GLY A 215 0.37 -10.48 2.23
N LEU A 216 0.25 -9.68 1.17
CA LEU A 216 0.23 -10.11 -0.22
C LEU A 216 1.41 -9.49 -0.95
N GLY A 217 2.39 -10.31 -1.33
CA GLY A 217 3.53 -9.91 -2.15
C GLY A 217 3.22 -10.04 -3.65
N LEU A 218 3.54 -9.02 -4.42
CA LEU A 218 3.37 -8.94 -5.87
C LEU A 218 4.73 -8.65 -6.50
N GLY A 219 5.30 -9.65 -7.15
CA GLY A 219 6.67 -9.63 -7.66
C GLY A 219 6.79 -9.16 -9.10
N PRO A 220 8.02 -8.81 -9.53
CA PRO A 220 8.30 -8.27 -10.86
C PRO A 220 8.04 -9.25 -12.00
N LEU A 221 8.13 -10.56 -11.75
CA LEU A 221 7.96 -11.62 -12.74
C LEU A 221 6.57 -12.29 -12.64
N SER A 222 5.58 -11.59 -12.14
CA SER A 222 4.19 -12.08 -11.95
C SER A 222 4.02 -13.04 -10.76
N GLU A 223 4.93 -13.01 -9.80
CA GLU A 223 4.79 -13.74 -8.55
C GLU A 223 3.66 -13.14 -7.71
N VAL A 224 2.93 -14.01 -7.03
CA VAL A 224 1.90 -13.64 -6.04
C VAL A 224 2.09 -14.53 -4.82
N GLU A 225 2.47 -13.92 -3.71
CA GLU A 225 2.82 -14.63 -2.49
C GLU A 225 1.94 -14.19 -1.32
N ASN A 226 1.35 -15.16 -0.61
CA ASN A 226 0.66 -14.90 0.64
C ASN A 226 1.66 -15.09 1.80
N VAL A 227 1.77 -14.07 2.64
CA VAL A 227 2.68 -14.04 3.79
C VAL A 227 1.87 -14.01 5.08
N GLY A 228 2.39 -14.68 6.13
CA GLY A 228 1.69 -14.82 7.39
C GLY A 228 0.72 -16.01 7.42
N SER A 229 0.10 -16.23 8.57
CA SER A 229 -0.72 -17.44 8.83
C SER A 229 -2.18 -17.34 8.35
N GLY A 230 -2.63 -16.14 7.96
CA GLY A 230 -3.98 -15.91 7.46
C GLY A 230 -4.10 -16.01 5.94
N GLN A 231 -5.29 -15.75 5.42
CA GLN A 231 -5.57 -15.79 3.99
C GLN A 231 -6.15 -14.47 3.50
N VAL A 232 -5.70 -14.05 2.34
CA VAL A 232 -6.27 -12.93 1.60
C VAL A 232 -7.62 -13.34 1.02
N THR A 233 -8.64 -12.50 1.19
CA THR A 233 -9.99 -12.72 0.68
C THR A 233 -10.22 -11.91 -0.59
N VAL A 234 -10.66 -12.57 -1.67
CA VAL A 234 -11.08 -11.88 -2.88
C VAL A 234 -12.60 -11.69 -2.86
N VAL A 235 -13.03 -10.44 -3.03
CA VAL A 235 -14.44 -10.06 -3.08
C VAL A 235 -14.74 -9.54 -4.48
N VAL A 236 -15.79 -10.10 -5.09
CA VAL A 236 -16.31 -9.62 -6.37
C VAL A 236 -17.61 -8.84 -6.15
N SER A 237 -17.89 -7.86 -6.99
CA SER A 237 -19.19 -7.18 -6.98
C SER A 237 -20.26 -8.25 -7.27
N GLY A 238 -21.22 -8.43 -6.37
CA GLY A 238 -22.28 -9.41 -6.53
C GLY A 238 -23.13 -9.07 -7.74
N LEU A 239 -23.18 -9.96 -8.72
CA LEU A 239 -24.37 -10.18 -9.51
C LEU A 239 -25.38 -10.79 -8.54
N GLU A 240 -26.37 -10.03 -8.10
CA GLU A 240 -27.62 -10.63 -7.62
C GLU A 240 -28.19 -11.40 -8.83
N VAL A 241 -27.99 -12.69 -8.83
CA VAL A 241 -28.76 -13.58 -9.69
C VAL A 241 -30.10 -13.71 -8.97
N GLU A 242 -31.09 -12.93 -9.40
CA GLU A 242 -32.48 -13.25 -9.09
C GLU A 242 -32.77 -14.62 -9.70
N VAL A 243 -33.02 -15.61 -8.85
CA VAL A 243 -33.51 -16.95 -9.22
C VAL A 243 -35.02 -16.94 -9.13
#